data_30adf3eb7405a541a870d86037849bdd
#
_entry.id   30adf3eb7405a541a870d86037849bdd
#
_cell.length_a   1.000
_cell.length_b   1.000
_cell.length_c   1.000
_cell.angle_alpha   90.00
_cell.angle_beta   90.00
_cell.angle_gamma   90.00
#
_symmetry.space_group_name_H-M   'P 1'
#
loop_
_entity.id
_entity.type
_entity.pdbx_description
1 polymer ?
#
loop_
_entity_poly.entity_id
_entity_poly.type
_entity_poly.pdbx_seq_one_letter_code
_entity_poly.pdbx_strand_id
1 'polypeptide(L)'
;MSRITSVLAALALACLTGYVVSAQNPPAQAPAQGRGGPPAPMSFFVTNVGKGDGANLGGVAGADAYCQSLGAAAGRGGVTWHAYLSTQGAGAVNARDRIGNGPWFNQRGGRVSQNVAELHGDTIELAHLGNALGKQLSLSDKGTIINGVGDTPNQHDILTGSQTDGRGYSDANDHTCNNWTSNSTGTAQLGHSDKQGGGNGSWNSTHPSRSCSQPDLVATGGAGLLYCFAVQ
;
A
#
# COMPACT_ATOMS: atom_id res chain seq x y z
N MET A 1 25.85 80.61 47.88
CA MET A 1 26.35 79.63 46.89
C MET A 1 25.16 78.80 46.48
N SER A 2 24.57 79.16 45.33
CA SER A 2 23.37 78.51 44.79
C SER A 2 23.77 77.66 43.61
N ARG A 3 23.36 76.40 43.60
CA ARG A 3 23.50 75.54 42.46
C ARG A 3 22.13 75.24 41.87
N ILE A 4 21.95 75.70 40.63
CA ILE A 4 20.78 75.48 39.80
C ILE A 4 20.91 74.14 39.16
N THR A 5 19.94 73.26 39.39
CA THR A 5 19.83 71.99 38.73
C THR A 5 18.77 72.07 37.61
N SER A 6 19.22 71.94 36.37
CA SER A 6 18.39 71.88 35.17
C SER A 6 17.81 70.51 34.97
N VAL A 7 16.47 70.40 34.80
CA VAL A 7 15.74 69.21 34.51
C VAL A 7 15.61 69.11 32.99
N LEU A 8 16.19 68.12 32.39
CA LEU A 8 16.02 67.75 30.97
C LEU A 8 14.84 66.78 30.88
N ALA A 9 13.79 67.21 30.21
CA ALA A 9 12.67 66.35 29.84
C ALA A 9 13.01 65.59 28.54
N ALA A 10 13.09 64.26 28.64
CA ALA A 10 13.24 63.40 27.45
C ALA A 10 11.85 62.99 26.94
N LEU A 11 11.53 63.44 25.73
CA LEU A 11 10.37 62.94 24.98
C LEU A 11 10.70 61.53 24.42
N ALA A 12 9.99 60.50 24.90
CA ALA A 12 10.02 59.18 24.34
C ALA A 12 9.03 59.11 23.14
N LEU A 13 9.55 58.96 21.95
CA LEU A 13 8.78 58.73 20.72
C LEU A 13 8.48 57.23 20.62
N ALA A 14 7.24 56.83 20.92
CA ALA A 14 6.81 55.44 20.76
C ALA A 14 6.53 55.14 19.28
N CYS A 15 7.46 54.40 18.62
CA CYS A 15 7.20 53.81 17.31
C CYS A 15 6.27 52.61 17.45
N LEU A 16 5.01 52.77 17.09
CA LEU A 16 4.07 51.67 16.89
C LEU A 16 4.41 50.96 15.56
N THR A 17 5.19 49.89 15.63
CA THR A 17 5.35 48.95 14.49
C THR A 17 4.14 48.06 14.46
N GLY A 18 3.23 48.34 13.53
CA GLY A 18 2.10 47.47 13.26
C GLY A 18 2.60 46.13 12.64
N TYR A 19 2.45 45.05 13.40
CA TYR A 19 2.59 43.70 12.85
C TYR A 19 1.40 43.38 11.95
N VAL A 20 1.63 43.34 10.63
CA VAL A 20 0.66 42.80 9.69
C VAL A 20 0.73 41.27 9.82
N VAL A 21 -0.22 40.69 10.54
CA VAL A 21 -0.42 39.23 10.55
C VAL A 21 -1.03 38.88 9.20
N SER A 22 -0.21 38.38 8.27
CA SER A 22 -0.73 37.74 7.05
C SER A 22 -1.46 36.47 7.46
N ALA A 23 -2.79 36.49 7.32
CA ALA A 23 -3.59 35.29 7.44
C ALA A 23 -3.14 34.29 6.35
N GLN A 24 -2.37 33.27 6.73
CA GLN A 24 -2.07 32.15 5.84
C GLN A 24 -3.39 31.40 5.62
N ASN A 25 -3.82 31.33 4.37
CA ASN A 25 -4.92 30.47 3.99
C ASN A 25 -4.56 29.03 4.43
N PRO A 26 -5.46 28.31 5.11
CA PRO A 26 -5.24 26.89 5.38
C PRO A 26 -5.01 26.14 4.07
N PRO A 27 -4.13 25.13 4.05
CA PRO A 27 -3.90 24.35 2.84
C PRO A 27 -5.24 23.84 2.30
N ALA A 28 -5.44 23.95 1.00
CA ALA A 28 -6.65 23.49 0.33
C ALA A 28 -6.91 22.05 0.74
N GLN A 29 -8.01 21.82 1.44
CA GLN A 29 -8.47 20.47 1.77
C GLN A 29 -8.67 19.74 0.45
N ALA A 30 -8.13 18.53 0.35
CA ALA A 30 -8.44 17.63 -0.75
C ALA A 30 -9.97 17.60 -0.95
N PRO A 31 -10.47 17.62 -2.21
CA PRO A 31 -11.90 17.71 -2.45
C PRO A 31 -12.60 16.60 -1.67
N ALA A 32 -13.50 16.99 -0.77
CA ALA A 32 -14.36 16.07 -0.05
C ALA A 32 -15.07 15.21 -1.11
N GLN A 33 -14.94 13.89 -1.01
CA GLN A 33 -15.68 12.97 -1.87
C GLN A 33 -17.16 13.38 -1.84
N GLY A 34 -17.72 13.69 -3.01
CA GLY A 34 -19.05 14.25 -3.15
C GLY A 34 -20.08 13.41 -2.39
N ARG A 35 -20.79 14.04 -1.46
CA ARG A 35 -21.91 13.45 -0.75
C ARG A 35 -23.02 13.26 -1.77
N GLY A 36 -23.30 12.00 -2.18
CA GLY A 36 -24.53 11.70 -2.87
C GLY A 36 -24.57 10.60 -3.93
N GLY A 37 -23.44 10.00 -4.33
CA GLY A 37 -23.44 8.85 -5.24
C GLY A 37 -23.24 7.52 -4.52
N PRO A 38 -23.63 6.39 -5.13
CA PRO A 38 -23.27 5.07 -4.60
C PRO A 38 -21.74 4.96 -4.52
N PRO A 39 -21.19 4.20 -3.54
CA PRO A 39 -19.76 4.00 -3.43
C PRO A 39 -19.21 3.36 -4.71
N ALA A 40 -17.99 3.74 -5.08
CA ALA A 40 -17.32 3.14 -6.24
C ALA A 40 -17.25 1.61 -6.09
N PRO A 41 -17.51 0.86 -7.15
CA PRO A 41 -17.51 -0.59 -7.07
C PRO A 41 -16.10 -1.12 -6.77
N MET A 42 -16.02 -2.16 -5.93
CA MET A 42 -14.76 -2.80 -5.56
C MET A 42 -13.95 -3.21 -6.80
N SER A 43 -12.70 -2.80 -6.83
CA SER A 43 -11.72 -3.18 -7.85
C SER A 43 -10.33 -3.52 -7.25
N PHE A 44 -10.24 -3.57 -5.92
CA PHE A 44 -9.07 -4.01 -5.16
C PHE A 44 -9.51 -4.70 -3.87
N PHE A 45 -8.81 -5.76 -3.49
CA PHE A 45 -8.90 -6.36 -2.15
C PHE A 45 -7.62 -7.13 -1.80
N VAL A 46 -7.42 -7.40 -0.50
CA VAL A 46 -6.51 -8.43 0.01
C VAL A 46 -7.32 -9.70 0.21
N THR A 47 -6.80 -10.88 -0.12
CA THR A 47 -7.52 -12.12 0.16
C THR A 47 -7.71 -12.28 1.67
N ASN A 48 -8.91 -12.64 2.14
CA ASN A 48 -9.18 -12.81 3.57
C ASN A 48 -8.57 -14.09 4.15
N VAL A 49 -8.16 -15.00 3.29
CA VAL A 49 -7.48 -16.26 3.62
C VAL A 49 -6.49 -16.58 2.52
N GLY A 50 -5.39 -17.22 2.87
CA GLY A 50 -4.44 -17.78 1.90
C GLY A 50 -5.00 -19.04 1.24
N LYS A 51 -4.37 -19.48 0.16
CA LYS A 51 -4.77 -20.72 -0.52
C LYS A 51 -4.54 -21.99 0.31
N GLY A 52 -3.67 -21.89 1.36
CA GLY A 52 -3.45 -22.94 2.33
C GLY A 52 -2.32 -23.94 1.99
N ASP A 53 -1.65 -23.73 0.87
CA ASP A 53 -0.52 -24.54 0.41
C ASP A 53 0.76 -23.70 0.28
N GLY A 54 1.04 -22.90 1.30
CA GLY A 54 2.17 -21.98 1.30
C GLY A 54 2.11 -21.03 0.12
N ALA A 55 3.25 -20.86 -0.56
CA ALA A 55 3.35 -20.06 -1.79
C ALA A 55 3.13 -20.88 -3.07
N ASN A 56 2.71 -22.16 -2.98
CA ASN A 56 2.27 -22.92 -4.13
C ASN A 56 0.85 -22.49 -4.54
N LEU A 57 0.79 -21.54 -5.43
CA LEU A 57 -0.46 -20.98 -5.94
C LEU A 57 -0.94 -21.67 -7.22
N GLY A 58 -0.13 -22.60 -7.77
CA GLY A 58 -0.32 -23.14 -9.12
C GLY A 58 0.15 -22.15 -10.19
N GLY A 59 1.24 -21.43 -9.89
CA GLY A 59 1.75 -20.35 -10.71
C GLY A 59 0.87 -19.10 -10.65
N VAL A 60 1.19 -18.11 -11.49
CA VAL A 60 0.42 -16.86 -11.60
C VAL A 60 -1.03 -17.11 -12.04
N ALA A 61 -1.24 -18.05 -12.95
CA ALA A 61 -2.59 -18.41 -13.43
C ALA A 61 -3.47 -18.97 -12.30
N GLY A 62 -2.91 -19.80 -11.43
CA GLY A 62 -3.63 -20.30 -10.25
C GLY A 62 -3.95 -19.22 -9.23
N ALA A 63 -3.05 -18.24 -9.05
CA ALA A 63 -3.28 -17.08 -8.22
C ALA A 63 -4.38 -16.17 -8.78
N ASP A 64 -4.39 -15.93 -10.09
CA ASP A 64 -5.44 -15.16 -10.77
C ASP A 64 -6.81 -15.84 -10.66
N ALA A 65 -6.86 -17.14 -10.86
CA ALA A 65 -8.09 -17.91 -10.68
C ALA A 65 -8.61 -17.83 -9.23
N TYR A 66 -7.70 -17.79 -8.25
CA TYR A 66 -8.07 -17.58 -6.85
C TYR A 66 -8.63 -16.19 -6.60
N CYS A 67 -7.95 -15.12 -7.08
CA CYS A 67 -8.49 -13.75 -7.03
C CYS A 67 -9.85 -13.64 -7.73
N GLN A 68 -10.01 -14.26 -8.91
CA GLN A 68 -11.25 -14.29 -9.66
C GLN A 68 -12.39 -14.92 -8.87
N SER A 69 -12.13 -16.05 -8.18
CA SER A 69 -13.14 -16.75 -7.39
C SER A 69 -13.63 -15.90 -6.20
N LEU A 70 -12.70 -15.22 -5.50
CA LEU A 70 -13.02 -14.35 -4.37
C LEU A 70 -13.74 -13.07 -4.84
N GLY A 71 -13.29 -12.47 -5.94
CA GLY A 71 -13.96 -11.32 -6.56
C GLY A 71 -15.39 -11.67 -6.99
N ALA A 72 -15.60 -12.85 -7.56
CA ALA A 72 -16.92 -13.34 -7.93
C ALA A 72 -17.82 -13.58 -6.70
N ALA A 73 -17.28 -14.19 -5.64
CA ALA A 73 -18.00 -14.39 -4.37
C ALA A 73 -18.38 -13.07 -3.69
N ALA A 74 -17.60 -12.01 -3.91
CA ALA A 74 -17.90 -10.66 -3.44
C ALA A 74 -18.83 -9.87 -4.40
N GLY A 75 -19.47 -10.53 -5.36
CA GLY A 75 -20.40 -9.91 -6.30
C GLY A 75 -19.74 -9.15 -7.48
N ARG A 76 -18.45 -9.37 -7.71
CA ARG A 76 -17.66 -8.71 -8.76
C ARG A 76 -17.10 -9.72 -9.79
N GLY A 77 -17.86 -10.76 -10.10
CA GLY A 77 -17.49 -11.80 -11.07
C GLY A 77 -17.47 -11.35 -12.53
N GLY A 78 -18.09 -10.23 -12.85
CA GLY A 78 -18.16 -9.70 -14.22
C GLY A 78 -16.90 -8.94 -14.68
N VAL A 79 -15.89 -8.80 -13.83
CA VAL A 79 -14.59 -8.20 -14.16
C VAL A 79 -13.46 -9.23 -14.02
N THR A 80 -12.39 -9.05 -14.76
CA THR A 80 -11.20 -9.91 -14.67
C THR A 80 -10.36 -9.48 -13.47
N TRP A 81 -9.94 -10.46 -12.66
CA TRP A 81 -9.10 -10.24 -11.48
C TRP A 81 -7.73 -10.86 -11.66
N HIS A 82 -6.70 -10.09 -11.37
CA HIS A 82 -5.32 -10.58 -11.31
C HIS A 82 -4.72 -10.43 -9.92
N ALA A 83 -3.93 -11.41 -9.52
CA ALA A 83 -3.06 -11.31 -8.36
C ALA A 83 -1.87 -10.38 -8.68
N TYR A 84 -1.50 -9.54 -7.73
CA TYR A 84 -0.31 -8.69 -7.83
C TYR A 84 0.94 -9.53 -7.54
N LEU A 85 1.43 -10.20 -8.55
CA LEU A 85 2.58 -11.11 -8.46
C LEU A 85 3.53 -10.88 -9.62
N SER A 86 4.83 -10.76 -9.33
CA SER A 86 5.90 -10.85 -10.31
C SER A 86 6.42 -12.28 -10.43
N THR A 87 7.08 -12.59 -11.55
CA THR A 87 7.82 -13.83 -11.76
C THR A 87 9.26 -13.54 -12.15
N GLN A 88 10.10 -14.58 -12.22
CA GLN A 88 11.51 -14.48 -12.58
C GLN A 88 11.87 -15.44 -13.72
N GLY A 89 13.03 -15.21 -14.35
CA GLY A 89 13.55 -16.05 -15.42
C GLY A 89 13.00 -15.75 -16.81
N ALA A 90 13.11 -16.69 -17.72
CA ALA A 90 12.65 -16.52 -19.09
C ALA A 90 11.12 -16.35 -19.13
N GLY A 91 10.65 -15.30 -19.80
CA GLY A 91 9.22 -14.98 -19.85
C GLY A 91 8.67 -14.37 -18.56
N ALA A 92 9.54 -13.85 -17.69
CA ALA A 92 9.13 -13.17 -16.45
C ALA A 92 8.12 -12.06 -16.71
N VAL A 93 7.18 -11.89 -15.78
CA VAL A 93 6.18 -10.82 -15.80
C VAL A 93 6.35 -9.94 -14.57
N ASN A 94 6.03 -8.66 -14.70
CA ASN A 94 6.01 -7.71 -13.59
C ASN A 94 4.59 -7.58 -13.04
N ALA A 95 4.43 -7.56 -11.74
CA ALA A 95 3.13 -7.39 -11.10
C ALA A 95 2.42 -6.11 -11.57
N ARG A 96 3.16 -4.99 -11.69
CA ARG A 96 2.63 -3.70 -12.12
C ARG A 96 2.00 -3.71 -13.51
N ASP A 97 2.50 -4.57 -14.42
CA ASP A 97 2.07 -4.61 -15.81
C ASP A 97 0.81 -5.49 -16.01
N ARG A 98 0.38 -6.18 -14.93
CA ARG A 98 -0.71 -7.18 -14.98
C ARG A 98 -2.03 -6.67 -14.40
N ILE A 99 -2.03 -5.61 -13.64
CA ILE A 99 -3.16 -5.17 -12.82
C ILE A 99 -4.07 -4.14 -13.50
N GLY A 100 -3.79 -3.76 -14.76
CA GLY A 100 -4.54 -2.70 -15.47
C GLY A 100 -4.09 -1.31 -15.07
N ASN A 101 -4.93 -0.30 -15.30
CA ASN A 101 -4.55 1.10 -15.19
C ASN A 101 -5.17 1.83 -13.97
N GLY A 102 -6.17 1.24 -13.32
CA GLY A 102 -6.92 1.89 -12.22
C GLY A 102 -8.01 2.86 -12.73
N PRO A 103 -8.64 3.67 -11.88
CA PRO A 103 -8.42 3.71 -10.43
C PRO A 103 -8.94 2.49 -9.69
N TRP A 104 -8.32 2.16 -8.55
CA TRP A 104 -8.76 1.01 -7.74
C TRP A 104 -9.40 1.44 -6.43
N PHE A 105 -10.47 0.74 -6.07
CA PHE A 105 -11.28 1.00 -4.88
C PHE A 105 -11.45 -0.29 -4.09
N ASN A 106 -11.36 -0.19 -2.77
CA ASN A 106 -11.61 -1.31 -1.88
C ASN A 106 -13.10 -1.63 -1.77
N GLN A 107 -13.45 -2.67 -1.02
CA GLN A 107 -14.81 -3.16 -0.84
C GLN A 107 -15.77 -2.10 -0.26
N ARG A 108 -15.26 -1.10 0.47
CA ARG A 108 -16.07 0.01 1.02
C ARG A 108 -16.10 1.26 0.13
N GLY A 109 -15.56 1.17 -1.10
CA GLY A 109 -15.50 2.28 -2.05
C GLY A 109 -14.38 3.29 -1.75
N GLY A 110 -13.48 3.00 -0.82
CA GLY A 110 -12.29 3.81 -0.57
C GLY A 110 -11.27 3.62 -1.69
N ARG A 111 -10.82 4.73 -2.32
CA ARG A 111 -9.80 4.66 -3.37
C ARG A 111 -8.44 4.33 -2.77
N VAL A 112 -7.79 3.28 -3.27
CA VAL A 112 -6.44 2.86 -2.85
C VAL A 112 -5.34 3.48 -3.71
N SER A 113 -5.62 3.69 -5.00
CA SER A 113 -4.74 4.42 -5.93
C SER A 113 -5.51 4.87 -7.17
N GLN A 114 -5.07 5.96 -7.79
CA GLN A 114 -5.64 6.49 -9.03
C GLN A 114 -5.16 5.72 -10.25
N ASN A 115 -3.89 5.30 -10.26
CA ASN A 115 -3.25 4.64 -11.40
C ASN A 115 -1.97 3.91 -10.95
N VAL A 116 -1.31 3.22 -11.90
CA VAL A 116 -0.07 2.47 -11.67
C VAL A 116 1.06 3.38 -11.16
N ALA A 117 1.19 4.58 -11.69
CA ALA A 117 2.25 5.52 -11.30
C ALA A 117 2.10 5.99 -9.84
N GLU A 118 0.87 6.33 -9.40
CA GLU A 118 0.59 6.67 -8.00
C GLU A 118 0.79 5.46 -7.08
N LEU A 119 0.36 4.27 -7.53
CA LEU A 119 0.49 3.05 -6.75
C LEU A 119 1.94 2.72 -6.40
N HIS A 120 2.88 2.99 -7.32
CA HIS A 120 4.31 2.66 -7.16
C HIS A 120 5.20 3.86 -6.84
N GLY A 121 4.67 5.09 -6.89
CA GLY A 121 5.47 6.30 -6.65
C GLY A 121 6.47 6.57 -7.76
N ASP A 122 6.05 6.50 -9.02
CA ASP A 122 6.95 6.56 -10.19
C ASP A 122 7.64 7.92 -10.39
N THR A 123 7.20 8.98 -9.70
CA THR A 123 7.89 10.27 -9.62
C THR A 123 8.17 10.63 -8.16
N ILE A 124 9.08 11.58 -7.94
CA ILE A 124 9.41 12.06 -6.59
C ILE A 124 8.16 12.59 -5.87
N GLU A 125 7.30 13.33 -6.59
CA GLU A 125 6.05 13.87 -6.05
C GLU A 125 5.09 12.74 -5.65
N LEU A 126 4.90 11.74 -6.52
CA LEU A 126 4.05 10.59 -6.24
C LEU A 126 4.61 9.71 -5.13
N ALA A 127 5.94 9.56 -5.06
CA ALA A 127 6.60 8.83 -3.97
C ALA A 127 6.41 9.54 -2.61
N HIS A 128 6.45 10.86 -2.58
CA HIS A 128 6.18 11.66 -1.38
C HIS A 128 4.71 11.63 -0.95
N LEU A 129 3.78 11.68 -1.90
CA LEU A 129 2.34 11.57 -1.63
C LEU A 129 1.98 10.15 -1.18
N GLY A 130 2.60 9.15 -1.79
CA GLY A 130 2.32 7.75 -1.59
C GLY A 130 0.93 7.34 -2.10
N ASN A 131 0.71 6.04 -2.22
CA ASN A 131 -0.62 5.49 -2.42
C ASN A 131 -1.39 5.42 -1.08
N ALA A 132 -2.71 5.26 -1.16
CA ALA A 132 -3.56 5.23 0.02
C ALA A 132 -3.62 3.85 0.73
N LEU A 133 -2.87 2.83 0.23
CA LEU A 133 -2.78 1.53 0.92
C LEU A 133 -2.25 1.70 2.35
N GLY A 134 -2.69 0.85 3.22
CA GLY A 134 -2.38 0.83 4.64
C GLY A 134 -3.49 0.11 5.40
N LYS A 135 -3.36 -0.09 6.70
CA LYS A 135 -4.27 -0.92 7.51
C LYS A 135 -5.77 -0.63 7.30
N GLN A 136 -6.14 0.64 7.09
CA GLN A 136 -7.55 1.04 6.96
C GLN A 136 -8.13 0.87 5.55
N LEU A 137 -7.28 0.81 4.52
CA LEU A 137 -7.73 0.72 3.12
C LEU A 137 -7.34 -0.59 2.44
N SER A 138 -6.38 -1.35 2.97
CA SER A 138 -6.05 -2.70 2.52
C SER A 138 -7.07 -3.70 3.07
N LEU A 139 -8.33 -3.55 2.63
CA LEU A 139 -9.43 -4.39 3.10
C LEU A 139 -9.49 -5.72 2.36
N SER A 140 -10.06 -6.73 3.03
CA SER A 140 -10.30 -8.03 2.42
C SER A 140 -11.44 -7.99 1.37
N ASP A 141 -11.59 -9.07 0.62
CA ASP A 141 -12.73 -9.33 -0.27
C ASP A 141 -14.10 -9.22 0.45
N LYS A 142 -14.12 -9.36 1.79
CA LYS A 142 -15.30 -9.19 2.64
C LYS A 142 -15.40 -7.79 3.27
N GLY A 143 -14.50 -6.87 2.96
CA GLY A 143 -14.47 -5.53 3.54
C GLY A 143 -13.98 -5.49 4.99
N THR A 144 -13.35 -6.54 5.50
CA THR A 144 -12.73 -6.57 6.84
C THR A 144 -11.30 -6.07 6.78
N ILE A 145 -10.81 -5.51 7.89
CA ILE A 145 -9.41 -5.13 8.06
C ILE A 145 -8.57 -6.41 8.18
N ILE A 146 -7.42 -6.43 7.50
CA ILE A 146 -6.42 -7.49 7.66
C ILE A 146 -5.64 -7.21 8.94
N ASN A 147 -5.44 -8.23 9.76
CA ASN A 147 -4.63 -8.15 10.95
C ASN A 147 -3.19 -7.72 10.60
N GLY A 148 -2.66 -6.75 11.32
CA GLY A 148 -1.34 -6.20 11.09
C GLY A 148 -0.50 -6.12 12.37
N VAL A 149 0.47 -5.23 12.39
CA VAL A 149 1.31 -5.00 13.57
C VAL A 149 0.45 -4.72 14.80
N GLY A 150 0.70 -5.48 15.87
CA GLY A 150 -0.04 -5.39 17.14
C GLY A 150 -1.29 -6.26 17.22
N ASP A 151 -1.75 -6.85 16.14
CA ASP A 151 -2.87 -7.80 16.15
C ASP A 151 -2.37 -9.24 16.32
N THR A 152 -3.27 -10.14 16.74
CA THR A 152 -2.99 -11.58 16.91
C THR A 152 -4.07 -12.40 16.20
N PRO A 153 -3.71 -13.28 15.22
CA PRO A 153 -2.37 -13.38 14.62
C PRO A 153 -2.05 -12.15 13.76
N ASN A 154 -0.75 -11.80 13.62
CA ASN A 154 -0.31 -10.85 12.58
C ASN A 154 -0.38 -11.55 11.22
N GLN A 155 -0.93 -10.87 10.20
CA GLN A 155 -1.13 -11.43 8.86
C GLN A 155 -0.83 -10.40 7.75
N HIS A 156 -0.01 -9.39 8.05
CA HIS A 156 0.24 -8.27 7.14
C HIS A 156 1.19 -8.57 5.98
N ASP A 157 1.94 -9.68 6.06
CA ASP A 157 2.84 -10.11 4.99
C ASP A 157 2.03 -10.64 3.81
N ILE A 158 2.12 -9.95 2.68
CA ILE A 158 1.43 -10.30 1.44
C ILE A 158 2.46 -10.76 0.41
N LEU A 159 2.18 -11.86 -0.27
CA LEU A 159 3.03 -12.39 -1.34
C LEU A 159 3.00 -11.45 -2.55
N THR A 160 4.18 -11.05 -3.06
CA THR A 160 4.29 -10.14 -4.20
C THR A 160 5.38 -10.52 -5.21
N GLY A 161 6.53 -11.02 -4.74
CA GLY A 161 7.70 -11.30 -5.59
C GLY A 161 8.23 -10.07 -6.32
N SER A 162 7.96 -8.88 -5.80
CA SER A 162 8.18 -7.62 -6.52
C SER A 162 9.14 -6.71 -5.77
N GLN A 163 9.88 -5.91 -6.53
CA GLN A 163 10.58 -4.73 -6.05
C GLN A 163 9.57 -3.61 -5.74
N THR A 164 10.01 -2.53 -5.10
CA THR A 164 9.14 -1.41 -4.71
C THR A 164 8.43 -0.75 -5.91
N ASP A 165 9.06 -0.77 -7.07
CA ASP A 165 8.50 -0.24 -8.32
C ASP A 165 7.52 -1.23 -9.02
N GLY A 166 7.28 -2.41 -8.43
CA GLY A 166 6.38 -3.44 -8.94
C GLY A 166 6.94 -4.34 -10.03
N ARG A 167 8.26 -4.26 -10.29
CA ARG A 167 8.95 -5.16 -11.22
C ARG A 167 9.46 -6.39 -10.50
N GLY A 168 9.62 -7.48 -11.25
CA GLY A 168 10.30 -8.69 -10.79
C GLY A 168 11.79 -8.46 -10.56
N TYR A 169 12.40 -9.35 -9.80
CA TYR A 169 13.85 -9.38 -9.59
C TYR A 169 14.52 -10.03 -10.79
N SER A 170 15.73 -9.55 -11.13
CA SER A 170 16.56 -10.10 -12.23
C SER A 170 17.84 -10.75 -11.74
N ASP A 171 18.07 -10.80 -10.41
CA ASP A 171 19.19 -11.50 -9.81
C ASP A 171 18.98 -13.04 -9.81
N ALA A 172 19.96 -13.77 -9.28
CA ALA A 172 19.94 -15.23 -9.25
C ALA A 172 19.20 -15.83 -8.05
N ASN A 173 18.74 -14.99 -7.11
CA ASN A 173 18.02 -15.48 -5.94
C ASN A 173 16.54 -15.70 -6.27
N ASP A 174 15.92 -16.68 -5.63
CA ASP A 174 14.48 -16.90 -5.77
C ASP A 174 13.71 -15.90 -4.85
N HIS A 175 12.90 -15.07 -5.46
CA HIS A 175 12.02 -14.11 -4.78
C HIS A 175 10.53 -14.42 -5.00
N THR A 176 10.23 -15.57 -5.60
CA THR A 176 8.89 -15.90 -6.11
C THR A 176 8.43 -17.30 -5.75
N CYS A 177 9.16 -17.99 -4.86
CA CYS A 177 8.87 -19.39 -4.55
C CYS A 177 8.73 -20.25 -5.82
N ASN A 178 9.78 -20.23 -6.65
CA ASN A 178 9.81 -20.92 -7.95
C ASN A 178 8.59 -20.52 -8.82
N ASN A 179 8.40 -19.23 -9.01
CA ASN A 179 7.27 -18.67 -9.76
C ASN A 179 5.91 -19.20 -9.27
N TRP A 180 5.75 -19.20 -7.92
CA TRP A 180 4.49 -19.54 -7.23
C TRP A 180 4.07 -20.99 -7.37
N THR A 181 5.06 -21.90 -7.45
CA THR A 181 4.84 -23.35 -7.52
C THR A 181 5.48 -24.13 -6.38
N SER A 182 6.18 -23.46 -5.45
CA SER A 182 6.80 -24.10 -4.28
C SER A 182 6.01 -23.84 -3.01
N ASN A 183 5.85 -24.87 -2.19
CA ASN A 183 5.30 -24.79 -0.82
C ASN A 183 6.33 -25.20 0.23
N SER A 184 7.61 -25.21 -0.10
CA SER A 184 8.68 -25.69 0.78
C SER A 184 9.96 -24.86 0.64
N THR A 185 10.75 -25.10 -0.40
CA THR A 185 12.03 -24.44 -0.65
C THR A 185 11.88 -23.15 -1.45
N GLY A 186 12.86 -22.26 -1.32
CA GLY A 186 12.89 -20.92 -1.94
C GLY A 186 12.41 -19.84 -0.98
N THR A 187 12.27 -18.65 -1.49
CA THR A 187 11.74 -17.49 -0.77
C THR A 187 10.80 -16.68 -1.65
N ALA A 188 9.90 -15.92 -1.06
CA ALA A 188 9.08 -14.93 -1.72
C ALA A 188 9.40 -13.54 -1.17
N GLN A 189 9.47 -12.54 -2.02
CA GLN A 189 9.43 -11.15 -1.55
C GLN A 189 8.03 -10.82 -1.07
N LEU A 190 7.93 -10.16 0.09
CA LEU A 190 6.70 -9.82 0.79
C LEU A 190 6.53 -8.31 0.88
N GLY A 191 5.28 -7.85 0.89
CA GLY A 191 4.92 -6.49 1.24
C GLY A 191 4.02 -6.46 2.46
N HIS A 192 3.96 -5.31 3.17
CA HIS A 192 3.12 -5.14 4.35
C HIS A 192 1.82 -4.40 4.03
N SER A 193 0.67 -5.07 4.17
CA SER A 193 -0.64 -4.49 3.89
C SER A 193 -0.99 -3.27 4.75
N ASP A 194 -0.39 -3.17 5.94
CA ASP A 194 -0.56 -2.05 6.86
C ASP A 194 0.55 -0.99 6.76
N LYS A 195 1.58 -1.20 5.93
CA LYS A 195 2.78 -0.36 5.79
C LYS A 195 3.55 -0.15 7.10
N GLN A 196 3.51 -1.10 8.02
CA GLN A 196 4.17 -1.01 9.31
C GLN A 196 5.14 -2.17 9.52
N GLY A 197 6.13 -1.94 10.40
CA GLY A 197 7.14 -2.95 10.74
C GLY A 197 8.18 -3.16 9.65
N GLY A 198 9.17 -4.01 9.95
CA GLY A 198 10.29 -4.30 9.06
C GLY A 198 11.28 -3.16 8.90
N GLY A 199 12.22 -3.31 7.97
CA GLY A 199 13.23 -2.31 7.64
C GLY A 199 12.71 -1.14 6.80
N ASN A 200 11.53 -1.30 6.19
CA ASN A 200 10.82 -0.27 5.43
C ASN A 200 9.31 -0.55 5.48
N GLY A 201 8.48 0.45 5.28
CA GLY A 201 7.03 0.35 5.28
C GLY A 201 6.44 0.11 3.87
N SER A 202 7.13 -0.61 2.99
CA SER A 202 6.63 -0.86 1.64
C SER A 202 5.43 -1.79 1.64
N TRP A 203 4.39 -1.42 0.91
CA TRP A 203 3.20 -2.26 0.75
C TRP A 203 3.48 -3.51 -0.08
N ASN A 204 4.50 -3.50 -0.96
CA ASN A 204 4.78 -4.57 -1.91
C ASN A 204 6.20 -5.15 -1.85
N SER A 205 7.13 -4.55 -1.07
CA SER A 205 8.52 -5.01 -1.07
C SER A 205 9.24 -4.66 0.25
N THR A 206 8.96 -5.40 1.31
CA THR A 206 9.53 -5.16 2.64
C THR A 206 10.70 -6.08 2.95
N HIS A 207 10.48 -7.39 2.90
CA HIS A 207 11.49 -8.41 3.19
C HIS A 207 11.17 -9.75 2.51
N PRO A 208 12.13 -10.67 2.40
CA PRO A 208 11.84 -12.03 1.95
C PRO A 208 11.14 -12.85 3.03
N SER A 209 10.37 -13.84 2.61
CA SER A 209 9.86 -14.89 3.51
C SER A 209 11.00 -15.78 4.00
N ARG A 210 10.75 -16.52 5.11
CA ARG A 210 11.72 -17.51 5.62
C ARG A 210 11.85 -18.69 4.68
N SER A 211 10.75 -19.20 4.17
CA SER A 211 10.65 -20.20 3.10
C SER A 211 9.31 -20.05 2.37
N CYS A 212 8.98 -21.00 1.51
CA CYS A 212 7.71 -21.01 0.79
C CYS A 212 6.61 -21.81 1.50
N SER A 213 6.92 -22.44 2.65
CA SER A 213 5.96 -23.26 3.39
C SER A 213 4.92 -22.42 4.12
N GLN A 214 3.71 -22.93 4.24
CA GLN A 214 2.65 -22.25 5.00
C GLN A 214 3.05 -21.93 6.44
N PRO A 215 3.69 -22.84 7.22
CA PRO A 215 4.16 -22.53 8.55
C PRO A 215 5.18 -21.39 8.61
N ASP A 216 6.10 -21.33 7.67
CA ASP A 216 7.11 -20.27 7.63
C ASP A 216 6.54 -18.91 7.19
N LEU A 217 5.55 -18.90 6.29
CA LEU A 217 4.80 -17.68 5.99
C LEU A 217 4.05 -17.14 7.21
N VAL A 218 3.43 -18.03 8.00
CA VAL A 218 2.75 -17.66 9.25
C VAL A 218 3.75 -17.19 10.31
N ALA A 219 4.91 -17.81 10.39
CA ALA A 219 5.93 -17.47 11.40
C ALA A 219 6.57 -16.08 11.19
N THR A 220 6.49 -15.51 9.99
CA THR A 220 6.99 -14.16 9.70
C THR A 220 5.91 -13.07 9.79
N GLY A 221 4.67 -13.43 10.00
CA GLY A 221 3.56 -12.47 10.10
C GLY A 221 2.66 -12.43 8.87
N GLY A 222 2.63 -13.54 8.12
CA GLY A 222 1.78 -13.70 6.94
C GLY A 222 0.75 -14.82 7.11
N ALA A 223 0.05 -15.11 6.03
CA ALA A 223 -0.88 -16.24 5.92
C ALA A 223 -0.97 -16.75 4.46
N GLY A 224 -0.03 -16.40 3.61
CA GLY A 224 -0.10 -16.67 2.17
C GLY A 224 -1.16 -15.82 1.46
N LEU A 225 -1.39 -14.60 1.94
CA LEU A 225 -2.37 -13.66 1.36
C LEU A 225 -1.84 -13.00 0.09
N LEU A 226 -2.79 -12.56 -0.75
CA LEU A 226 -2.54 -11.89 -2.03
C LEU A 226 -3.24 -10.54 -2.08
N TYR A 227 -2.65 -9.59 -2.81
CA TYR A 227 -3.38 -8.45 -3.34
C TYR A 227 -4.04 -8.84 -4.67
N CYS A 228 -5.32 -8.53 -4.83
CA CYS A 228 -6.09 -8.78 -6.03
C CYS A 228 -6.58 -7.47 -6.62
N PHE A 229 -6.37 -7.28 -7.92
CA PHE A 229 -6.76 -6.07 -8.65
C PHE A 229 -7.67 -6.45 -9.81
N ALA A 230 -8.75 -5.69 -10.01
CA ALA A 230 -9.55 -5.77 -11.21
C ALA A 230 -8.80 -5.10 -12.36
N VAL A 231 -8.66 -5.80 -13.48
CA VAL A 231 -8.05 -5.29 -14.70
C VAL A 231 -9.07 -4.42 -15.42
N GLN A 232 -8.80 -3.10 -15.47
CA GLN A 232 -9.66 -2.08 -16.09
C GLN A 232 -8.82 -1.20 -17.02
#